data_f144dce8dd5ab0ea25f1f8268f0232ae
#
_entry.id   f144dce8dd5ab0ea25f1f8268f0232ae
#
_cell.length_a   1.000
_cell.length_b   1.000
_cell.length_c   1.000
_cell.angle_alpha   90.00
_cell.angle_beta   90.00
_cell.angle_gamma   90.00
#
_symmetry.space_group_name_H-M   'P 1'
#
loop_
_entity.id
_entity.type
_entity.pdbx_description
1 polymer ?
#
loop_
_entity_poly.entity_id
_entity_poly.type
_entity_poly.pdbx_seq_one_letter_code
_entity_poly.pdbx_strand_id
1 'polypeptide(L)'
;MTTLIACESVSYRQSGLDILSDVSWCIEPGQHWAVLGPNGSGKTTLLKIACGYLWPTSGRVLRLGQELLDLIELRRSIGWISSSMIADIPPTDTALETVVTGRIGQVGLKRFPEFGPTDADFTVAAAELIRLGCQDLTDKPFGVLSQGERQQVLIARARMAAPLLLVLDEPCAGMDPGVRERFLAWLDESLTFPETPTVVLVTHHIEEIVPGIQNTLIMSAGQIHAAGPTRKVVTREAIESVYKTSLARLEFNNGRLWPLWGA
;
A
#
# COMPACT_ATOMS: atom_id res chain seq x y z
N MET A 1 14.82 18.06 0.90
CA MET A 1 13.65 17.37 0.30
C MET A 1 12.55 17.40 1.35
N THR A 2 11.30 17.62 0.94
CA THR A 2 10.19 17.70 1.91
C THR A 2 9.73 16.30 2.25
N THR A 3 9.68 15.93 3.53
CA THR A 3 9.15 14.67 4.04
C THR A 3 7.72 14.46 3.56
N LEU A 4 7.38 13.27 3.07
CA LEU A 4 6.01 12.97 2.61
C LEU A 4 5.04 12.90 3.78
N ILE A 5 5.42 12.14 4.82
CA ILE A 5 4.64 11.98 6.06
C ILE A 5 5.58 11.97 7.24
N ALA A 6 5.24 12.72 8.30
CA ALA A 6 5.89 12.60 9.61
C ALA A 6 4.81 12.50 10.69
N CYS A 7 4.78 11.37 11.38
CA CYS A 7 4.01 11.16 12.60
C CYS A 7 4.91 11.46 13.81
N GLU A 8 4.46 12.31 14.73
CA GLU A 8 5.19 12.71 15.92
C GLU A 8 4.33 12.42 17.16
N SER A 9 4.76 11.43 17.95
CA SER A 9 4.10 10.98 19.19
C SER A 9 2.59 10.74 19.02
N VAL A 10 2.20 10.13 17.90
CA VAL A 10 0.80 9.90 17.55
C VAL A 10 0.21 8.83 18.44
N SER A 11 -0.91 9.18 19.09
CA SER A 11 -1.75 8.21 19.81
C SER A 11 -3.18 8.28 19.30
N TYR A 12 -3.88 7.16 19.33
CA TYR A 12 -5.27 7.09 18.91
C TYR A 12 -6.07 6.16 19.80
N ARG A 13 -7.17 6.71 20.35
CA ARG A 13 -8.11 6.00 21.20
C ARG A 13 -9.47 5.93 20.54
N GLN A 14 -10.10 4.76 20.56
CA GLN A 14 -11.44 4.55 20.04
C GLN A 14 -12.24 3.69 21.02
N SER A 15 -13.44 4.14 21.37
CA SER A 15 -14.35 3.43 22.30
C SER A 15 -13.67 3.02 23.63
N GLY A 16 -12.79 3.88 24.16
CA GLY A 16 -12.07 3.63 25.41
C GLY A 16 -10.83 2.75 25.28
N LEU A 17 -10.53 2.20 24.10
CA LEU A 17 -9.36 1.36 23.85
C LEU A 17 -8.25 2.18 23.17
N ASP A 18 -7.02 2.04 23.63
CA ASP A 18 -5.84 2.60 22.99
C ASP A 18 -5.46 1.70 21.80
N ILE A 19 -5.65 2.22 20.58
CA ILE A 19 -5.31 1.51 19.32
C ILE A 19 -3.87 1.82 18.91
N LEU A 20 -3.42 3.07 19.14
CA LEU A 20 -2.04 3.50 18.92
C LEU A 20 -1.55 4.28 20.15
N SER A 21 -0.29 4.09 20.51
CA SER A 21 0.34 4.73 21.66
C SER A 21 1.74 5.23 21.30
N ASP A 22 1.91 6.55 21.28
CA ASP A 22 3.20 7.24 21.11
C ASP A 22 3.99 6.79 19.87
N VAL A 23 3.33 6.78 18.70
CA VAL A 23 3.92 6.32 17.43
C VAL A 23 4.61 7.51 16.75
N SER A 24 5.93 7.40 16.52
CA SER A 24 6.71 8.36 15.73
C SER A 24 7.35 7.67 14.52
N TRP A 25 7.02 8.13 13.34
CA TRP A 25 7.47 7.53 12.07
C TRP A 25 7.51 8.56 10.95
N CYS A 26 8.47 8.41 10.04
CA CYS A 26 8.71 9.33 8.95
C CYS A 26 8.86 8.58 7.63
N ILE A 27 8.29 9.11 6.55
CA ILE A 27 8.40 8.60 5.18
C ILE A 27 9.00 9.71 4.30
N GLU A 28 10.17 9.44 3.74
CA GLU A 28 10.83 10.32 2.78
C GLU A 28 10.52 9.89 1.33
N PRO A 29 10.55 10.81 0.35
CA PRO A 29 10.38 10.47 -1.06
C PRO A 29 11.36 9.39 -1.51
N GLY A 30 10.86 8.38 -2.22
CA GLY A 30 11.66 7.26 -2.76
C GLY A 30 12.06 6.20 -1.73
N GLN A 31 11.74 6.37 -0.45
CA GLN A 31 11.95 5.35 0.57
C GLN A 31 10.73 4.42 0.64
N HIS A 32 10.80 3.27 0.01
CA HIS A 32 9.75 2.27 0.11
C HIS A 32 9.78 1.56 1.46
N TRP A 33 8.59 1.39 2.06
CA TRP A 33 8.42 0.82 3.39
C TRP A 33 7.49 -0.39 3.38
N ALA A 34 7.81 -1.40 4.20
CA ALA A 34 6.83 -2.37 4.66
C ALA A 34 6.34 -1.99 6.06
N VAL A 35 5.04 -2.07 6.30
CA VAL A 35 4.44 -2.00 7.65
C VAL A 35 4.01 -3.41 8.02
N LEU A 36 4.83 -4.05 8.86
CA LEU A 36 4.72 -5.45 9.25
C LEU A 36 4.15 -5.58 10.67
N GLY A 37 3.37 -6.60 10.93
CA GLY A 37 2.89 -6.93 12.28
C GLY A 37 1.63 -7.79 12.24
N PRO A 38 1.27 -8.45 13.36
CA PRO A 38 0.08 -9.28 13.44
C PRO A 38 -1.22 -8.49 13.20
N ASN A 39 -2.30 -9.21 12.97
CA ASN A 39 -3.63 -8.61 12.89
C ASN A 39 -3.97 -7.91 14.21
N GLY A 40 -4.59 -6.73 14.12
CA GLY A 40 -4.91 -5.91 15.29
C GLY A 40 -3.72 -5.12 15.90
N SER A 41 -2.53 -5.15 15.30
CA SER A 41 -1.39 -4.37 15.81
C SER A 41 -1.47 -2.85 15.56
N GLY A 42 -2.49 -2.36 14.83
CA GLY A 42 -2.71 -0.94 14.57
C GLY A 42 -2.21 -0.44 13.20
N LYS A 43 -1.68 -1.29 12.31
CA LYS A 43 -1.11 -0.93 11.00
C LYS A 43 -2.05 -0.06 10.16
N THR A 44 -3.25 -0.56 9.87
CA THR A 44 -4.25 0.16 9.05
C THR A 44 -4.70 1.46 9.72
N THR A 45 -4.81 1.48 11.07
CA THR A 45 -5.15 2.69 11.82
C THR A 45 -4.06 3.75 11.72
N LEU A 46 -2.80 3.36 11.88
CA LEU A 46 -1.65 4.27 11.71
C LEU A 46 -1.68 4.89 10.31
N LEU A 47 -1.84 4.09 9.28
CA LEU A 47 -1.86 4.59 7.91
C LEU A 47 -3.10 5.46 7.62
N LYS A 48 -4.28 5.11 8.14
CA LYS A 48 -5.46 5.98 8.02
C LYS A 48 -5.22 7.35 8.66
N ILE A 49 -4.51 7.40 9.78
CA ILE A 49 -4.12 8.68 10.41
C ILE A 49 -3.06 9.39 9.57
N ALA A 50 -2.00 8.69 9.17
CA ALA A 50 -0.94 9.24 8.35
C ALA A 50 -1.48 9.86 7.04
N CYS A 51 -2.42 9.18 6.38
CA CYS A 51 -3.03 9.59 5.12
C CYS A 51 -4.27 10.51 5.25
N GLY A 52 -4.61 10.98 6.47
CA GLY A 52 -5.68 11.96 6.66
C GLY A 52 -7.10 11.40 6.62
N TYR A 53 -7.30 10.09 6.76
CA TYR A 53 -8.62 9.47 6.89
C TYR A 53 -9.13 9.45 8.33
N LEU A 54 -8.23 9.54 9.32
CA LEU A 54 -8.54 9.63 10.73
C LEU A 54 -7.69 10.73 11.38
N TRP A 55 -8.19 11.32 12.46
CA TRP A 55 -7.44 12.28 13.27
C TRP A 55 -6.86 11.59 14.50
N PRO A 56 -5.60 11.86 14.87
CA PRO A 56 -5.04 11.33 16.12
C PRO A 56 -5.75 11.91 17.33
N THR A 57 -5.77 11.16 18.44
CA THR A 57 -6.25 11.66 19.74
C THR A 57 -5.22 12.62 20.38
N SER A 58 -3.92 12.35 20.15
CA SER A 58 -2.81 13.21 20.54
C SER A 58 -1.61 13.01 19.61
N GLY A 59 -0.62 13.88 19.71
CA GLY A 59 0.49 13.97 18.77
C GLY A 59 0.10 14.76 17.52
N ARG A 60 0.98 14.81 16.53
CA ARG A 60 0.72 15.52 15.27
C ARG A 60 1.20 14.72 14.07
N VAL A 61 0.62 15.05 12.92
CA VAL A 61 1.02 14.47 11.63
C VAL A 61 1.29 15.59 10.65
N LEU A 62 2.51 15.64 10.16
CA LEU A 62 2.89 16.53 9.05
C LEU A 62 2.77 15.74 7.75
N ARG A 63 2.11 16.31 6.76
CA ARG A 63 1.96 15.77 5.41
C ARG A 63 2.50 16.79 4.43
N LEU A 64 3.46 16.38 3.61
CA LEU A 64 4.20 17.30 2.74
C LEU A 64 4.77 18.51 3.51
N GLY A 65 5.21 18.27 4.75
CA GLY A 65 5.74 19.30 5.65
C GLY A 65 4.69 20.19 6.31
N GLN A 66 3.39 19.96 6.11
CA GLN A 66 2.30 20.77 6.66
C GLN A 66 1.40 19.94 7.59
N GLU A 67 0.95 20.51 8.68
CA GLU A 67 0.02 19.87 9.61
C GLU A 67 -1.42 19.86 9.08
N LEU A 68 -1.84 20.96 8.48
CA LEU A 68 -3.15 21.11 7.84
C LEU A 68 -2.96 21.28 6.33
N LEU A 69 -3.51 20.34 5.59
CA LEU A 69 -3.61 20.37 4.13
C LEU A 69 -5.06 20.29 3.71
N ASP A 70 -5.37 20.83 2.53
CA ASP A 70 -6.64 20.54 1.86
C ASP A 70 -6.75 19.01 1.66
N LEU A 71 -7.83 18.43 2.17
CA LEU A 71 -8.06 16.98 2.08
C LEU A 71 -8.21 16.50 0.63
N ILE A 72 -8.63 17.36 -0.29
CA ILE A 72 -8.76 17.04 -1.71
C ILE A 72 -7.36 16.91 -2.31
N GLU A 73 -6.46 17.86 -2.04
CA GLU A 73 -5.07 17.82 -2.50
C GLU A 73 -4.33 16.63 -1.89
N LEU A 74 -4.50 16.39 -0.59
CA LEU A 74 -3.90 15.26 0.10
C LEU A 74 -4.33 13.92 -0.53
N ARG A 75 -5.62 13.73 -0.78
CA ARG A 75 -6.16 12.50 -1.39
C ARG A 75 -5.71 12.29 -2.83
N ARG A 76 -5.42 13.36 -3.56
CA ARG A 76 -4.79 13.27 -4.89
C ARG A 76 -3.32 12.86 -4.80
N SER A 77 -2.63 13.27 -3.74
CA SER A 77 -1.22 12.96 -3.52
C SER A 77 -0.99 11.56 -2.95
N ILE A 78 -2.04 10.86 -2.51
CA ILE A 78 -1.95 9.53 -1.88
C ILE A 78 -2.90 8.57 -2.59
N GLY A 79 -2.35 7.55 -3.24
CA GLY A 79 -3.11 6.39 -3.71
C GLY A 79 -3.25 5.36 -2.59
N TRP A 80 -4.48 4.96 -2.26
CA TRP A 80 -4.75 3.87 -1.31
C TRP A 80 -5.43 2.72 -2.01
N ILE A 81 -4.85 1.54 -1.92
CA ILE A 81 -5.38 0.31 -2.49
C ILE A 81 -5.50 -0.71 -1.37
N SER A 82 -6.70 -1.26 -1.22
CA SER A 82 -6.98 -2.37 -0.31
C SER A 82 -7.76 -3.46 -1.03
N SER A 83 -7.67 -4.68 -0.55
CA SER A 83 -8.42 -5.82 -1.09
C SER A 83 -9.93 -5.61 -1.08
N SER A 84 -10.46 -4.80 -0.15
CA SER A 84 -11.88 -4.45 -0.09
C SER A 84 -12.35 -3.65 -1.31
N MET A 85 -11.49 -2.85 -1.94
CA MET A 85 -11.84 -2.06 -3.13
C MET A 85 -12.21 -2.93 -4.34
N ILE A 86 -11.72 -4.16 -4.39
CA ILE A 86 -12.04 -5.11 -5.49
C ILE A 86 -13.54 -5.34 -5.60
N ALA A 87 -14.23 -5.41 -4.46
CA ALA A 87 -15.68 -5.66 -4.41
C ALA A 87 -16.51 -4.46 -4.92
N ASP A 88 -15.95 -3.27 -4.89
CA ASP A 88 -16.65 -2.05 -5.30
C ASP A 88 -16.56 -1.80 -6.82
N ILE A 89 -15.59 -2.40 -7.52
CA ILE A 89 -15.41 -2.21 -8.96
C ILE A 89 -16.45 -3.04 -9.72
N PRO A 90 -17.20 -2.43 -10.67
CA PRO A 90 -18.13 -3.17 -11.49
C PRO A 90 -17.42 -4.29 -12.30
N PRO A 91 -17.88 -5.53 -12.23
CA PRO A 91 -17.21 -6.66 -12.89
C PRO A 91 -17.24 -6.57 -14.42
N THR A 92 -18.13 -5.75 -14.97
CA THR A 92 -18.30 -5.54 -16.41
C THR A 92 -17.41 -4.46 -16.99
N ASP A 93 -16.88 -3.56 -16.13
CA ASP A 93 -15.94 -2.52 -16.60
C ASP A 93 -14.65 -3.21 -17.08
N THR A 94 -14.10 -2.76 -18.20
CA THR A 94 -12.78 -3.25 -18.65
C THR A 94 -11.67 -2.74 -17.72
N ALA A 95 -10.49 -3.34 -17.81
CA ALA A 95 -9.32 -2.83 -17.09
C ALA A 95 -9.05 -1.35 -17.44
N LEU A 96 -9.15 -0.97 -18.72
CA LEU A 96 -8.98 0.42 -19.15
C LEU A 96 -10.03 1.34 -18.55
N GLU A 97 -11.31 0.94 -18.58
CA GLU A 97 -12.41 1.69 -17.98
C GLU A 97 -12.23 1.81 -16.46
N THR A 98 -11.75 0.76 -15.80
CA THR A 98 -11.41 0.81 -14.37
C THR A 98 -10.28 1.80 -14.11
N VAL A 99 -9.18 1.74 -14.86
CA VAL A 99 -8.01 2.62 -14.68
C VAL A 99 -8.38 4.08 -14.86
N VAL A 100 -9.11 4.42 -15.93
CA VAL A 100 -9.45 5.82 -16.22
C VAL A 100 -10.27 6.48 -15.11
N THR A 101 -11.07 5.71 -14.36
CA THR A 101 -11.86 6.23 -13.21
C THR A 101 -10.99 6.81 -12.10
N GLY A 102 -9.71 6.42 -12.03
CA GLY A 102 -8.75 6.96 -11.07
C GLY A 102 -8.50 8.46 -11.25
N ARG A 103 -8.62 8.99 -12.48
CA ARG A 103 -8.43 10.41 -12.79
C ARG A 103 -9.44 11.31 -12.07
N ILE A 104 -10.65 10.83 -11.92
CA ILE A 104 -11.79 11.58 -11.35
C ILE A 104 -12.25 11.03 -9.99
N GLY A 105 -11.54 10.01 -9.45
CA GLY A 105 -11.84 9.42 -8.15
C GLY A 105 -13.19 8.69 -8.08
N GLN A 106 -13.74 8.23 -9.22
CA GLN A 106 -15.01 7.50 -9.26
C GLN A 106 -14.78 5.99 -9.06
N VAL A 107 -15.81 5.31 -8.58
CA VAL A 107 -15.92 3.86 -8.60
C VAL A 107 -16.93 3.48 -9.70
N GLY A 108 -16.48 2.69 -10.67
CA GLY A 108 -17.23 2.40 -11.89
C GLY A 108 -17.24 3.57 -12.89
N LEU A 109 -17.18 3.24 -14.18
CA LEU A 109 -17.19 4.25 -15.23
C LEU A 109 -18.57 4.86 -15.40
N LYS A 110 -18.73 6.11 -15.00
CA LYS A 110 -19.95 6.92 -15.23
C LYS A 110 -19.64 7.93 -16.32
N ARG A 111 -20.28 7.77 -17.46
CA ARG A 111 -20.15 8.69 -18.60
C ARG A 111 -21.19 9.81 -18.47
N PHE A 112 -20.86 10.85 -17.71
CA PHE A 112 -21.62 12.09 -17.71
C PHE A 112 -21.02 13.06 -18.73
N PRO A 113 -21.81 13.70 -19.60
CA PRO A 113 -21.28 14.58 -20.66
C PRO A 113 -20.34 15.69 -20.17
N GLU A 114 -20.56 16.19 -18.94
CA GLU A 114 -19.80 17.33 -18.39
C GLU A 114 -18.76 16.92 -17.33
N PHE A 115 -18.81 15.69 -16.80
CA PHE A 115 -17.99 15.27 -15.65
C PHE A 115 -17.33 13.90 -15.82
N GLY A 116 -17.42 13.29 -17.00
CA GLY A 116 -16.79 12.01 -17.31
C GLY A 116 -15.32 12.15 -17.73
N PRO A 117 -14.59 11.03 -17.79
CA PRO A 117 -13.23 11.03 -18.37
C PRO A 117 -13.28 11.43 -19.85
N THR A 118 -12.23 12.13 -20.27
CA THR A 118 -12.01 12.56 -21.65
C THR A 118 -11.21 11.52 -22.44
N ASP A 119 -11.17 11.62 -23.78
CA ASP A 119 -10.33 10.76 -24.61
C ASP A 119 -8.83 10.88 -24.25
N ALA A 120 -8.40 12.04 -23.79
CA ALA A 120 -7.04 12.24 -23.27
C ALA A 120 -6.79 11.42 -22.00
N ASP A 121 -7.78 11.31 -21.10
CA ASP A 121 -7.67 10.50 -19.89
C ASP A 121 -7.59 9.00 -20.24
N PHE A 122 -8.32 8.53 -21.24
CA PHE A 122 -8.20 7.16 -21.75
C PHE A 122 -6.82 6.88 -22.35
N THR A 123 -6.24 7.85 -23.06
CA THR A 123 -4.87 7.74 -23.58
C THR A 123 -3.86 7.60 -22.45
N VAL A 124 -4.00 8.40 -21.38
CA VAL A 124 -3.14 8.30 -20.19
C VAL A 124 -3.34 6.96 -19.48
N ALA A 125 -4.59 6.49 -19.34
CA ALA A 125 -4.89 5.20 -18.71
C ALA A 125 -4.26 4.02 -19.48
N ALA A 126 -4.34 4.03 -20.82
CA ALA A 126 -3.69 3.03 -21.66
C ALA A 126 -2.16 3.07 -21.49
N ALA A 127 -1.57 4.27 -21.44
CA ALA A 127 -0.13 4.44 -21.21
C ALA A 127 0.30 3.89 -19.83
N GLU A 128 -0.51 4.07 -18.78
CA GLU A 128 -0.21 3.49 -17.46
C GLU A 128 -0.28 1.96 -17.48
N LEU A 129 -1.25 1.35 -18.16
CA LEU A 129 -1.31 -0.10 -18.34
C LEU A 129 -0.07 -0.63 -19.09
N ILE A 130 0.36 0.05 -20.17
CA ILE A 130 1.58 -0.31 -20.90
C ILE A 130 2.81 -0.19 -20.00
N ARG A 131 2.96 0.92 -19.28
CA ARG A 131 4.08 1.17 -18.36
C ARG A 131 4.23 0.08 -17.31
N LEU A 132 3.12 -0.45 -16.83
CA LEU A 132 3.08 -1.52 -15.83
C LEU A 132 3.10 -2.94 -16.44
N GLY A 133 3.29 -3.07 -17.76
CA GLY A 133 3.32 -4.37 -18.45
C GLY A 133 1.96 -5.09 -18.45
N CYS A 134 0.87 -4.34 -18.33
CA CYS A 134 -0.50 -4.86 -18.22
C CYS A 134 -1.35 -4.60 -19.47
N GLN A 135 -0.73 -4.31 -20.63
CA GLN A 135 -1.42 -3.99 -21.87
C GLN A 135 -2.38 -5.12 -22.33
N ASP A 136 -2.05 -6.36 -22.05
CA ASP A 136 -2.88 -7.54 -22.41
C ASP A 136 -4.18 -7.63 -21.60
N LEU A 137 -4.33 -6.79 -20.58
CA LEU A 137 -5.53 -6.71 -19.75
C LEU A 137 -6.51 -5.64 -20.23
N THR A 138 -6.07 -4.71 -21.09
CA THR A 138 -6.79 -3.47 -21.46
C THR A 138 -8.28 -3.67 -21.70
N ASP A 139 -8.65 -4.64 -22.53
CA ASP A 139 -10.03 -4.91 -22.96
C ASP A 139 -10.72 -6.00 -22.12
N LYS A 140 -10.02 -6.61 -21.16
CA LYS A 140 -10.60 -7.66 -20.32
C LYS A 140 -11.54 -7.05 -19.28
N PRO A 141 -12.75 -7.60 -19.10
CA PRO A 141 -13.62 -7.23 -17.99
C PRO A 141 -12.95 -7.48 -16.62
N PHE A 142 -13.09 -6.56 -15.68
CA PHE A 142 -12.47 -6.66 -14.35
C PHE A 142 -12.89 -7.94 -13.62
N GLY A 143 -14.13 -8.40 -13.83
CA GLY A 143 -14.67 -9.61 -13.21
C GLY A 143 -13.99 -10.92 -13.61
N VAL A 144 -13.34 -10.99 -14.79
CA VAL A 144 -12.64 -12.21 -15.25
C VAL A 144 -11.16 -12.21 -14.91
N LEU A 145 -10.62 -11.09 -14.40
CA LEU A 145 -9.22 -10.99 -14.01
C LEU A 145 -8.93 -11.84 -12.76
N SER A 146 -7.74 -12.44 -12.73
CA SER A 146 -7.21 -13.04 -11.52
C SER A 146 -7.01 -11.98 -10.42
N GLN A 147 -6.88 -12.39 -9.16
CA GLN A 147 -6.67 -11.43 -8.07
C GLN A 147 -5.41 -10.59 -8.25
N GLY A 148 -4.30 -11.18 -8.73
CA GLY A 148 -3.08 -10.44 -9.04
C GLY A 148 -3.29 -9.40 -10.13
N GLU A 149 -3.94 -9.78 -11.24
CA GLU A 149 -4.26 -8.84 -12.33
C GLU A 149 -5.18 -7.72 -11.86
N ARG A 150 -6.15 -8.00 -10.99
CA ARG A 150 -7.00 -6.96 -10.37
C ARG A 150 -6.18 -5.97 -9.56
N GLN A 151 -5.21 -6.45 -8.76
CA GLN A 151 -4.31 -5.56 -8.00
C GLN A 151 -3.46 -4.69 -8.93
N GLN A 152 -2.93 -5.25 -10.01
CA GLN A 152 -2.18 -4.48 -11.01
C GLN A 152 -3.04 -3.38 -11.64
N VAL A 153 -4.27 -3.68 -12.02
CA VAL A 153 -5.24 -2.71 -12.55
C VAL A 153 -5.57 -1.62 -11.51
N LEU A 154 -5.75 -1.97 -10.23
CA LEU A 154 -5.98 -0.99 -9.16
C LEU A 154 -4.75 -0.11 -8.91
N ILE A 155 -3.54 -0.64 -9.05
CA ILE A 155 -2.30 0.14 -8.98
C ILE A 155 -2.24 1.14 -10.16
N ALA A 156 -2.50 0.67 -11.39
CA ALA A 156 -2.59 1.55 -12.54
C ALA A 156 -3.64 2.66 -12.33
N ARG A 157 -4.80 2.30 -11.83
CA ARG A 157 -5.87 3.24 -11.48
C ARG A 157 -5.42 4.29 -10.46
N ALA A 158 -4.74 3.89 -9.39
CA ALA A 158 -4.26 4.82 -8.37
C ALA A 158 -3.20 5.78 -8.93
N ARG A 159 -2.40 5.35 -9.90
CA ARG A 159 -1.37 6.15 -10.56
C ARG A 159 -1.94 7.24 -11.49
N MET A 160 -3.20 7.13 -11.92
CA MET A 160 -3.86 8.17 -12.73
C MET A 160 -3.89 9.54 -12.07
N ALA A 161 -3.84 9.63 -10.75
CA ALA A 161 -3.74 10.88 -10.00
C ALA A 161 -2.30 11.38 -9.84
N ALA A 162 -1.29 10.66 -10.37
CA ALA A 162 0.13 10.91 -10.15
C ALA A 162 0.48 11.09 -8.67
N PRO A 163 0.14 10.11 -7.80
CA PRO A 163 0.34 10.24 -6.37
C PRO A 163 1.83 10.26 -6.02
N LEU A 164 2.18 10.92 -4.92
CA LEU A 164 3.51 10.90 -4.33
C LEU A 164 3.75 9.67 -3.45
N LEU A 165 2.67 9.15 -2.87
CA LEU A 165 2.65 7.98 -2.00
C LEU A 165 1.59 6.99 -2.45
N LEU A 166 1.95 5.71 -2.49
CA LEU A 166 1.04 4.60 -2.78
C LEU A 166 1.01 3.62 -1.60
N VAL A 167 -0.15 3.47 -0.99
CA VAL A 167 -0.39 2.51 0.10
C VAL A 167 -1.04 1.27 -0.46
N LEU A 168 -0.40 0.12 -0.29
CA LEU A 168 -0.90 -1.21 -0.63
C LEU A 168 -1.27 -1.94 0.66
N ASP A 169 -2.56 -1.95 1.01
CA ASP A 169 -3.05 -2.53 2.27
C ASP A 169 -3.47 -3.99 2.05
N GLU A 170 -2.61 -4.92 2.48
CA GLU A 170 -2.74 -6.36 2.30
C GLU A 170 -3.05 -6.78 0.85
N PRO A 171 -2.22 -6.37 -0.13
CA PRO A 171 -2.55 -6.56 -1.55
C PRO A 171 -2.60 -8.04 -1.96
N CYS A 172 -1.91 -8.92 -1.26
CA CYS A 172 -1.86 -10.35 -1.57
C CYS A 172 -2.96 -11.17 -0.88
N ALA A 173 -3.85 -10.52 -0.11
CA ALA A 173 -4.90 -11.23 0.61
C ALA A 173 -5.79 -12.05 -0.33
N GLY A 174 -5.95 -13.35 -0.03
CA GLY A 174 -6.76 -14.28 -0.82
C GLY A 174 -6.16 -14.74 -2.15
N MET A 175 -4.90 -14.41 -2.45
CA MET A 175 -4.19 -14.95 -3.61
C MET A 175 -3.69 -16.36 -3.31
N ASP A 176 -3.80 -17.26 -4.30
CA ASP A 176 -3.07 -18.52 -4.25
C ASP A 176 -1.54 -18.28 -4.35
N PRO A 177 -0.69 -19.21 -3.89
CA PRO A 177 0.75 -19.00 -3.85
C PRO A 177 1.37 -18.63 -5.20
N GLY A 178 0.89 -19.21 -6.29
CA GLY A 178 1.44 -18.94 -7.62
C GLY A 178 1.08 -17.55 -8.13
N VAL A 179 -0.14 -17.08 -7.86
CA VAL A 179 -0.58 -15.71 -8.20
C VAL A 179 0.17 -14.70 -7.35
N ARG A 180 0.31 -14.97 -6.04
CA ARG A 180 1.05 -14.11 -5.10
C ARG A 180 2.51 -13.91 -5.56
N GLU A 181 3.21 -14.99 -5.88
CA GLU A 181 4.62 -14.87 -6.29
C GLU A 181 4.78 -14.09 -7.59
N ARG A 182 3.90 -14.28 -8.59
CA ARG A 182 3.92 -13.49 -9.83
C ARG A 182 3.64 -12.01 -9.55
N PHE A 183 2.67 -11.70 -8.69
CA PHE A 183 2.36 -10.33 -8.30
C PHE A 183 3.52 -9.67 -7.56
N LEU A 184 4.16 -10.37 -6.62
CA LEU A 184 5.30 -9.84 -5.86
C LEU A 184 6.53 -9.62 -6.75
N ALA A 185 6.80 -10.50 -7.71
CA ALA A 185 7.88 -10.31 -8.69
C ALA A 185 7.61 -9.07 -9.57
N TRP A 186 6.37 -8.92 -10.04
CA TRP A 186 5.95 -7.74 -10.79
C TRP A 186 6.03 -6.45 -9.94
N LEU A 187 5.63 -6.51 -8.67
CA LEU A 187 5.75 -5.36 -7.75
C LEU A 187 7.20 -4.95 -7.59
N ASP A 188 8.09 -5.91 -7.33
CA ASP A 188 9.53 -5.65 -7.16
C ASP A 188 10.13 -4.97 -8.39
N GLU A 189 9.81 -5.45 -9.58
CA GLU A 189 10.22 -4.83 -10.85
C GLU A 189 9.67 -3.40 -10.97
N SER A 190 8.40 -3.20 -10.64
CA SER A 190 7.74 -1.90 -10.72
C SER A 190 8.36 -0.84 -9.80
N LEU A 191 8.97 -1.24 -8.67
CA LEU A 191 9.67 -0.34 -7.76
C LEU A 191 10.98 0.22 -8.33
N THR A 192 11.49 -0.37 -9.41
CA THR A 192 12.74 0.10 -10.06
C THR A 192 12.51 1.26 -11.02
N PHE A 193 11.27 1.56 -11.41
CA PHE A 193 10.99 2.63 -12.35
C PHE A 193 11.14 4.02 -11.71
N PRO A 194 11.83 4.98 -12.36
CA PRO A 194 12.14 6.31 -11.79
C PRO A 194 10.91 7.11 -11.35
N GLU A 195 9.76 6.90 -12.02
CA GLU A 195 8.52 7.62 -11.72
C GLU A 195 7.60 6.84 -10.77
N THR A 196 8.08 5.79 -10.15
CA THR A 196 7.28 5.07 -9.17
C THR A 196 7.10 5.92 -7.92
N PRO A 197 5.85 6.13 -7.46
CA PRO A 197 5.62 6.83 -6.21
C PRO A 197 6.27 6.06 -5.05
N THR A 198 6.51 6.74 -3.94
CA THR A 198 6.91 6.05 -2.71
C THR A 198 5.85 5.02 -2.34
N VAL A 199 6.24 3.78 -2.07
CA VAL A 199 5.31 2.68 -1.77
C VAL A 199 5.39 2.32 -0.30
N VAL A 200 4.22 2.15 0.33
CA VAL A 200 4.04 1.53 1.65
C VAL A 200 3.23 0.26 1.50
N LEU A 201 3.89 -0.87 1.65
CA LEU A 201 3.27 -2.19 1.67
C LEU A 201 2.87 -2.56 3.10
N VAL A 202 1.58 -2.78 3.34
CA VAL A 202 1.08 -3.31 4.62
C VAL A 202 0.88 -4.80 4.48
N THR A 203 1.47 -5.56 5.38
CA THR A 203 1.31 -7.00 5.39
C THR A 203 1.54 -7.59 6.79
N HIS A 204 1.07 -8.79 7.02
CA HIS A 204 1.43 -9.60 8.17
C HIS A 204 2.31 -10.80 7.77
N HIS A 205 2.70 -10.88 6.49
CA HIS A 205 3.55 -11.90 5.90
C HIS A 205 4.95 -11.38 5.61
N ILE A 206 5.96 -11.93 6.25
CA ILE A 206 7.37 -11.49 6.11
C ILE A 206 7.87 -11.74 4.69
N GLU A 207 7.46 -12.86 4.11
CA GLU A 207 7.84 -13.29 2.77
C GLU A 207 7.25 -12.42 1.65
N GLU A 208 6.33 -11.52 1.95
CA GLU A 208 5.79 -10.57 0.97
C GLU A 208 6.64 -9.31 0.80
N ILE A 209 7.61 -9.10 1.69
CA ILE A 209 8.53 -7.95 1.60
C ILE A 209 9.55 -8.21 0.49
N VAL A 210 9.32 -7.59 -0.66
CA VAL A 210 10.19 -7.72 -1.84
C VAL A 210 11.47 -6.90 -1.70
N PRO A 211 12.58 -7.25 -2.44
CA PRO A 211 13.87 -6.56 -2.33
C PRO A 211 13.83 -5.06 -2.52
N GLY A 212 12.97 -4.56 -3.41
CA GLY A 212 12.76 -3.13 -3.65
C GLY A 212 12.23 -2.35 -2.46
N ILE A 213 11.66 -3.04 -1.44
CA ILE A 213 11.22 -2.43 -0.18
C ILE A 213 12.36 -2.48 0.84
N GLN A 214 13.12 -1.39 0.93
CA GLN A 214 14.35 -1.35 1.70
C GLN A 214 14.13 -1.18 3.21
N ASN A 215 12.99 -0.60 3.63
CA ASN A 215 12.71 -0.28 5.03
C ASN A 215 11.49 -1.03 5.55
N THR A 216 11.50 -1.37 6.82
CA THR A 216 10.37 -2.02 7.50
C THR A 216 10.08 -1.33 8.82
N LEU A 217 8.80 -1.07 9.05
CA LEU A 217 8.22 -0.68 10.33
C LEU A 217 7.52 -1.91 10.91
N ILE A 218 7.95 -2.39 12.06
CA ILE A 218 7.32 -3.51 12.76
C ILE A 218 6.43 -2.97 13.86
N MET A 219 5.14 -3.30 13.81
CA MET A 219 4.14 -2.88 14.80
C MET A 219 3.69 -4.03 15.68
N SER A 220 3.51 -3.74 16.97
CA SER A 220 2.94 -4.67 17.95
C SER A 220 2.13 -3.89 18.97
N ALA A 221 0.91 -4.34 19.26
CA ALA A 221 0.03 -3.77 20.29
C ALA A 221 -0.08 -2.24 20.25
N GLY A 222 -0.22 -1.67 19.06
CA GLY A 222 -0.39 -0.22 18.86
C GLY A 222 0.89 0.62 18.97
N GLN A 223 2.06 -0.02 19.05
CA GLN A 223 3.36 0.64 19.20
C GLN A 223 4.32 0.19 18.10
N ILE A 224 5.36 1.00 17.84
CA ILE A 224 6.48 0.61 17.00
C ILE A 224 7.41 -0.30 17.81
N HIS A 225 7.57 -1.54 17.37
CA HIS A 225 8.56 -2.44 17.94
C HIS A 225 9.97 -2.18 17.38
N ALA A 226 10.06 -1.96 16.07
CA ALA A 226 11.29 -1.60 15.38
C ALA A 226 10.99 -0.87 14.07
N ALA A 227 11.89 0.01 13.63
CA ALA A 227 11.81 0.69 12.34
C ALA A 227 13.19 0.93 11.75
N GLY A 228 13.33 0.75 10.42
CA GLY A 228 14.59 0.99 9.71
C GLY A 228 14.84 0.01 8.57
N PRO A 229 16.09 -0.15 8.11
CA PRO A 229 16.43 -1.05 7.03
C PRO A 229 15.94 -2.48 7.29
N THR A 230 15.20 -3.04 6.35
CA THR A 230 14.51 -4.33 6.48
C THR A 230 15.40 -5.44 7.05
N ARG A 231 16.62 -5.59 6.51
CA ARG A 231 17.57 -6.62 6.97
C ARG A 231 18.07 -6.42 8.40
N LYS A 232 17.96 -5.20 8.95
CA LYS A 232 18.41 -4.89 10.32
C LYS A 232 17.30 -5.07 11.35
N VAL A 233 16.05 -4.83 10.96
CA VAL A 233 14.91 -4.83 11.89
C VAL A 233 14.11 -6.13 11.86
N VAL A 234 14.06 -6.81 10.69
CA VAL A 234 13.38 -8.10 10.55
C VAL A 234 14.35 -9.21 10.97
N THR A 235 14.51 -9.36 12.29
CA THR A 235 15.36 -10.40 12.90
C THR A 235 14.51 -11.51 13.51
N ARG A 236 15.10 -12.65 13.81
CA ARG A 236 14.43 -13.75 14.48
C ARG A 236 13.79 -13.29 15.78
N GLU A 237 14.57 -12.60 16.63
CA GLU A 237 14.15 -12.11 17.95
C GLU A 237 12.98 -11.15 17.86
N ALA A 238 13.02 -10.20 16.90
CA ALA A 238 11.94 -9.25 16.69
C ALA A 238 10.65 -9.96 16.25
N ILE A 239 10.76 -10.91 15.33
CA ILE A 239 9.60 -11.66 14.81
C ILE A 239 9.01 -12.57 15.87
N GLU A 240 9.81 -13.34 16.61
CA GLU A 240 9.33 -14.20 17.71
C GLU A 240 8.64 -13.36 18.79
N SER A 241 9.21 -12.20 19.13
CA SER A 241 8.63 -11.27 20.12
C SER A 241 7.25 -10.75 19.68
N VAL A 242 7.13 -10.33 18.40
CA VAL A 242 5.92 -9.67 17.88
C VAL A 242 4.81 -10.67 17.58
N TYR A 243 5.15 -11.83 16.98
CA TYR A 243 4.16 -12.85 16.62
C TYR A 243 3.90 -13.86 17.75
N LYS A 244 4.68 -13.79 18.85
CA LYS A 244 4.57 -14.70 20.03
C LYS A 244 4.61 -16.17 19.63
N THR A 245 5.45 -16.51 18.66
CA THR A 245 5.61 -17.85 18.11
C THR A 245 7.08 -18.06 17.79
N SER A 246 7.63 -19.24 18.10
CA SER A 246 9.02 -19.56 17.81
C SER A 246 9.25 -19.75 16.30
N LEU A 247 10.39 -19.30 15.81
CA LEU A 247 10.88 -19.59 14.47
C LEU A 247 11.88 -20.76 14.53
N ALA A 248 11.65 -21.80 13.73
CA ALA A 248 12.68 -22.82 13.50
C ALA A 248 13.86 -22.17 12.76
N ARG A 249 13.56 -21.34 11.74
CA ARG A 249 14.55 -20.63 10.96
C ARG A 249 13.97 -19.38 10.31
N LEU A 250 14.78 -18.34 10.11
CA LEU A 250 14.52 -17.23 9.24
C LEU A 250 15.55 -17.30 8.10
N GLU A 251 15.11 -17.74 6.92
CA GLU A 251 15.97 -17.92 5.77
C GLU A 251 15.98 -16.68 4.88
N PHE A 252 17.15 -16.36 4.34
CA PHE A 252 17.29 -15.33 3.33
C PHE A 252 17.50 -16.00 1.97
N ASN A 253 16.54 -15.86 1.06
CA ASN A 253 16.58 -16.44 -0.27
C ASN A 253 16.04 -15.47 -1.32
N ASN A 254 16.76 -15.30 -2.43
CA ASN A 254 16.37 -14.41 -3.55
C ASN A 254 16.00 -13.00 -3.11
N GLY A 255 16.75 -12.41 -2.17
CA GLY A 255 16.51 -11.05 -1.68
C GLY A 255 15.39 -10.92 -0.63
N ARG A 256 14.65 -11.99 -0.33
CA ARG A 256 13.51 -12.02 0.59
C ARG A 256 13.80 -12.85 1.84
N LEU A 257 13.11 -12.54 2.92
CA LEU A 257 13.16 -13.26 4.18
C LEU A 257 11.98 -14.25 4.24
N TRP A 258 12.28 -15.51 4.59
CA TRP A 258 11.32 -16.60 4.66
C TRP A 258 11.27 -17.15 6.08
N PRO A 259 10.14 -16.96 6.81
CA PRO A 259 9.99 -17.53 8.13
C PRO A 259 9.61 -19.00 8.03
N LEU A 260 10.40 -19.86 8.65
CA LEU A 260 10.03 -21.24 8.92
C LEU A 260 9.61 -21.33 10.39
N TRP A 261 8.32 -21.45 10.61
CA TRP A 261 7.76 -21.48 11.95
C TRP A 261 8.10 -22.80 12.66
N GLY A 262 8.50 -22.72 13.92
CA GLY A 262 8.70 -23.87 14.77
C GLY A 262 7.36 -24.42 15.29
N ALA A 263 7.36 -25.70 15.65
CA ALA A 263 6.24 -26.33 16.35
C ALA A 263 6.24 -25.94 17.84
#